data_d2e8c0c6ed6b0bd39e54678a9cf9d6d4
#
_entry.id   d2e8c0c6ed6b0bd39e54678a9cf9d6d4
#
_cell.length_a   1.000
_cell.length_b   1.000
_cell.length_c   1.000
_cell.angle_alpha   90.00
_cell.angle_beta   90.00
_cell.angle_gamma   90.00
#
_symmetry.space_group_name_H-M   'P 1'
#
loop_
_entity.id
_entity.type
_entity.pdbx_description
1 polymer ?
#
loop_
_entity_poly.entity_id
_entity_poly.type
_entity_poly.pdbx_seq_one_letter_code
_entity_poly.pdbx_strand_id
1 'polypeptide(L)'
;MRNRNLALLLFGILAFGALLISAASKPQAGAVISGEAKSPSNLGGQMPPSFDQDVARVVAEIDRIEADTLSQMEHTALDRQGQVHTLGKLMLFDKHLSVHQNEACSFCHTPETGFTGPIQSLNETTVSYPGSVRTRFSNRKPQSYMYAPFAPVLHYNPLQGDFVGGNFWDMRASGYRLQNPSAEQAQGPPTNPVEMGLPDPACVAYRLSQAPYRKLFETVWGPDSFNIHWPADVEKVCTTPGPPAANDQLPVHLSPADRTRADHVYDQFGLAISAYEFSPEVSPFTSKYDYVQAGKDQFTPQEKLGYELFRGKARCNECHRDGGPGEEPLFTDFTASNLGVPRNPGLQFFYEGQPDQRGYSPNLAGAAYVDKGVGSFLRTLQSDSGQLNPDSEWIKLAPKFAAKIQVPTLRNVDMRPTPSFVKAYMHNGYFKSLKEVMHFYNTRDVLPKCKPGDSGEKITCWPAPEDSTNLNKRQLGNLKLTDEEEDALVAFLKTLTDGYKVPRPQTVK
;
A
#
# COMPACT_ATOMS: atom_id res chain seq x y z
N MET A 1 -20.91 15.62 -52.35
CA MET A 1 -20.42 15.46 -53.76
C MET A 1 -19.05 14.82 -53.72
N ARG A 2 -18.97 13.65 -54.38
CA ARG A 2 -17.79 12.99 -54.97
C ARG A 2 -16.57 12.72 -54.07
N ASN A 3 -16.35 11.50 -53.63
CA ASN A 3 -16.02 10.23 -54.32
C ASN A 3 -14.53 10.04 -54.64
N ARG A 4 -13.97 8.89 -54.12
CA ARG A 4 -13.07 7.92 -54.78
C ARG A 4 -11.58 8.29 -54.82
N ASN A 5 -10.62 7.39 -54.59
CA ASN A 5 -10.42 5.93 -54.75
C ASN A 5 -9.16 5.56 -53.96
N LEU A 6 -9.09 4.51 -53.23
CA LEU A 6 -8.69 3.10 -53.48
C LEU A 6 -7.52 2.90 -54.47
N ALA A 7 -6.37 2.43 -53.99
CA ALA A 7 -5.46 1.58 -54.72
C ALA A 7 -4.61 0.71 -53.79
N LEU A 8 -4.90 -0.60 -53.85
CA LEU A 8 -4.00 -1.68 -53.40
C LEU A 8 -2.80 -1.78 -54.34
N LEU A 9 -1.65 -2.16 -53.84
CA LEU A 9 -0.65 -2.93 -54.58
C LEU A 9 0.12 -3.86 -53.63
N LEU A 10 -0.12 -5.14 -53.83
CA LEU A 10 0.68 -6.30 -53.37
C LEU A 10 1.88 -6.49 -54.33
N PHE A 11 2.89 -7.14 -53.83
CA PHE A 11 4.00 -7.94 -54.37
C PHE A 11 5.32 -7.55 -53.66
N GLY A 12 6.15 -8.42 -53.20
CA GLY A 12 6.35 -9.86 -53.35
C GLY A 12 7.72 -10.21 -52.70
N ILE A 13 7.82 -11.40 -52.27
CA ILE A 13 8.87 -12.18 -51.65
C ILE A 13 10.24 -12.07 -52.39
N LEU A 14 11.35 -12.04 -51.66
CA LEU A 14 12.44 -13.03 -51.81
C LEU A 14 13.53 -12.82 -50.76
N ALA A 15 13.88 -13.93 -50.12
CA ALA A 15 14.97 -14.12 -49.17
C ALA A 15 16.34 -14.08 -49.84
N PHE A 16 17.37 -13.66 -49.12
CA PHE A 16 18.67 -14.35 -49.08
C PHE A 16 19.45 -13.89 -47.84
N GLY A 17 19.96 -14.88 -47.13
CA GLY A 17 20.72 -14.75 -45.90
C GLY A 17 22.15 -14.30 -46.11
N ALA A 18 22.69 -13.69 -45.09
CA ALA A 18 24.11 -13.69 -44.81
C ALA A 18 24.32 -13.71 -43.28
N LEU A 19 24.83 -14.81 -42.82
CA LEU A 19 25.31 -15.01 -41.46
C LEU A 19 26.53 -14.10 -41.27
N LEU A 20 26.40 -13.09 -40.41
CA LEU A 20 27.55 -12.42 -39.82
C LEU A 20 27.55 -12.73 -38.32
N ILE A 21 28.45 -13.65 -37.95
CA ILE A 21 28.82 -13.93 -36.58
C ILE A 21 29.57 -12.73 -36.05
N SER A 22 28.91 -11.88 -35.29
CA SER A 22 29.54 -10.85 -34.48
C SER A 22 29.83 -11.44 -33.10
N ALA A 23 31.11 -11.52 -32.77
CA ALA A 23 31.59 -11.95 -31.48
C ALA A 23 31.03 -11.05 -30.37
N ALA A 24 30.13 -11.58 -29.56
CA ALA A 24 29.67 -10.93 -28.33
C ALA A 24 30.86 -10.91 -27.36
N SER A 25 31.37 -9.72 -27.08
CA SER A 25 32.28 -9.48 -25.97
C SER A 25 31.53 -9.81 -24.66
N LYS A 26 32.06 -10.77 -23.91
CA LYS A 26 31.62 -11.08 -22.55
C LYS A 26 31.68 -9.81 -21.71
N PRO A 27 30.62 -9.46 -20.94
CA PRO A 27 30.78 -8.46 -19.92
C PRO A 27 31.80 -8.96 -18.89
N GLN A 28 32.80 -8.13 -18.62
CA GLN A 28 33.70 -8.34 -17.49
C GLN A 28 32.88 -8.45 -16.22
N ALA A 29 33.03 -9.56 -15.52
CA ALA A 29 32.49 -9.76 -14.18
C ALA A 29 33.04 -8.63 -13.29
N GLY A 30 32.20 -7.71 -12.92
CA GLY A 30 32.46 -6.74 -11.85
C GLY A 30 32.82 -7.53 -10.59
N ALA A 31 33.84 -7.08 -9.89
CA ALA A 31 34.36 -7.68 -8.67
C ALA A 31 33.20 -8.06 -7.73
N VAL A 32 33.03 -9.34 -7.52
CA VAL A 32 32.21 -9.89 -6.43
C VAL A 32 32.89 -9.43 -5.15
N ILE A 33 32.28 -8.45 -4.49
CA ILE A 33 32.62 -8.12 -3.11
C ILE A 33 32.11 -9.32 -2.31
N SER A 34 33.02 -10.28 -2.08
CA SER A 34 32.84 -11.37 -1.12
C SER A 34 33.02 -10.81 0.30
N GLY A 35 32.09 -9.94 0.71
CA GLY A 35 31.80 -9.75 2.12
C GLY A 35 30.75 -10.81 2.46
N GLU A 36 31.12 -11.87 3.15
CA GLU A 36 30.19 -12.70 3.89
C GLU A 36 29.46 -11.78 4.88
N ALA A 37 28.38 -11.13 4.42
CA ALA A 37 27.31 -10.76 5.31
C ALA A 37 26.94 -12.08 5.99
N LYS A 38 27.21 -12.20 7.30
CA LYS A 38 26.64 -13.27 8.11
C LYS A 38 25.18 -13.31 7.72
N SER A 39 24.81 -14.28 6.92
CA SER A 39 23.43 -14.63 6.63
C SER A 39 22.73 -14.56 7.98
N PRO A 40 21.63 -13.82 8.14
CA PRO A 40 20.83 -13.96 9.34
C PRO A 40 20.37 -15.41 9.31
N SER A 41 21.12 -16.26 9.98
CA SER A 41 20.97 -17.71 10.02
C SER A 41 19.65 -18.17 10.67
N ASN A 42 18.70 -17.26 10.85
CA ASN A 42 17.37 -17.48 11.42
C ASN A 42 16.20 -16.97 10.56
N LEU A 43 16.42 -16.38 9.37
CA LEU A 43 15.34 -15.89 8.51
C LEU A 43 15.06 -16.75 7.28
N GLY A 44 15.70 -17.87 7.14
CA GLY A 44 15.40 -18.86 6.11
C GLY A 44 14.07 -19.57 6.39
N GLY A 45 12.96 -18.91 6.15
CA GLY A 45 11.62 -19.56 6.14
C GLY A 45 10.99 -19.83 7.51
N GLN A 46 11.61 -19.48 8.64
CA GLN A 46 10.99 -19.61 9.97
C GLN A 46 10.42 -18.28 10.43
N MET A 47 9.10 -18.26 10.67
CA MET A 47 8.40 -17.13 11.30
C MET A 47 8.93 -16.86 12.71
N PRO A 48 8.86 -15.61 13.21
CA PRO A 48 9.19 -15.30 14.60
C PRO A 48 8.42 -16.20 15.58
N PRO A 49 8.99 -16.59 16.74
CA PRO A 49 8.33 -17.48 17.69
C PRO A 49 6.96 -17.01 18.19
N SER A 50 6.73 -15.68 18.25
CA SER A 50 5.46 -15.07 18.64
C SER A 50 4.47 -14.92 17.48
N PHE A 51 4.86 -15.27 16.27
CA PHE A 51 4.04 -15.05 15.06
C PHE A 51 2.67 -15.70 15.16
N ASP A 52 2.61 -16.97 15.55
CA ASP A 52 1.34 -17.70 15.65
C ASP A 52 0.39 -17.08 16.71
N GLN A 53 0.94 -16.57 17.81
CA GLN A 53 0.14 -15.88 18.85
C GLN A 53 -0.39 -14.54 18.32
N ASP A 54 0.46 -13.75 17.65
CA ASP A 54 0.06 -12.50 17.05
C ASP A 54 -1.01 -12.70 15.96
N VAL A 55 -0.83 -13.72 15.12
CA VAL A 55 -1.83 -14.10 14.08
C VAL A 55 -3.14 -14.50 14.73
N ALA A 56 -3.11 -15.37 15.75
CA ALA A 56 -4.33 -15.82 16.44
C ALA A 56 -5.09 -14.63 17.04
N ARG A 57 -4.38 -13.65 17.64
CA ARG A 57 -4.97 -12.41 18.18
C ARG A 57 -5.64 -11.58 17.08
N VAL A 58 -4.95 -11.37 15.96
CA VAL A 58 -5.47 -10.58 14.83
C VAL A 58 -6.68 -11.27 14.20
N VAL A 59 -6.62 -12.59 13.99
CA VAL A 59 -7.74 -13.38 13.43
C VAL A 59 -8.95 -13.33 14.36
N ALA A 60 -8.76 -13.48 15.68
CA ALA A 60 -9.85 -13.38 16.64
C ALA A 60 -10.52 -12.00 16.64
N GLU A 61 -9.74 -10.93 16.47
CA GLU A 61 -10.28 -9.57 16.37
C GLU A 61 -11.06 -9.38 15.05
N ILE A 62 -10.57 -9.93 13.94
CA ILE A 62 -11.28 -9.94 12.65
C ILE A 62 -12.64 -10.64 12.81
N ASP A 63 -12.65 -11.85 13.37
CA ASP A 63 -13.86 -12.64 13.56
C ASP A 63 -14.88 -11.92 14.48
N ARG A 64 -14.37 -11.25 15.51
CA ARG A 64 -15.22 -10.45 16.41
C ARG A 64 -15.86 -9.27 15.69
N ILE A 65 -15.06 -8.49 14.93
CA ILE A 65 -15.58 -7.31 14.21
C ILE A 65 -16.59 -7.73 13.13
N GLU A 66 -16.33 -8.82 12.41
CA GLU A 66 -17.27 -9.36 11.42
C GLU A 66 -18.58 -9.77 12.06
N ALA A 67 -18.53 -10.59 13.14
CA ALA A 67 -19.73 -11.04 13.87
C ALA A 67 -20.53 -9.89 14.46
N ASP A 68 -19.87 -8.92 15.10
CA ASP A 68 -20.52 -7.72 15.65
C ASP A 68 -21.21 -6.92 14.54
N THR A 69 -20.57 -6.78 13.37
CA THR A 69 -21.11 -6.02 12.24
C THR A 69 -22.32 -6.73 11.62
N LEU A 70 -22.27 -8.07 11.46
CA LEU A 70 -23.41 -8.87 11.01
C LEU A 70 -24.60 -8.75 11.98
N SER A 71 -24.35 -8.84 13.28
CA SER A 71 -25.39 -8.67 14.29
C SER A 71 -26.00 -7.27 14.27
N GLN A 72 -25.19 -6.22 14.12
CA GLN A 72 -25.71 -4.84 13.99
C GLN A 72 -26.56 -4.67 12.73
N MET A 73 -26.15 -5.24 11.61
CA MET A 73 -26.90 -5.22 10.35
C MET A 73 -28.30 -5.80 10.50
N GLU A 74 -28.46 -6.87 11.28
CA GLU A 74 -29.77 -7.52 11.51
C GLU A 74 -30.69 -6.71 12.43
N HIS A 75 -30.14 -5.93 13.37
CA HIS A 75 -30.89 -5.27 14.44
C HIS A 75 -31.00 -3.76 14.27
N THR A 76 -30.34 -3.15 13.28
CA THR A 76 -30.31 -1.69 13.08
C THR A 76 -30.87 -1.33 11.72
N ALA A 77 -31.89 -0.43 11.70
CA ALA A 77 -32.34 0.15 10.45
C ALA A 77 -31.27 1.14 9.93
N LEU A 78 -30.65 0.81 8.81
CA LEU A 78 -29.61 1.62 8.18
C LEU A 78 -30.21 2.43 7.02
N ASP A 79 -29.84 3.70 6.92
CA ASP A 79 -30.05 4.48 5.70
C ASP A 79 -29.11 3.99 4.58
N ARG A 80 -29.26 4.54 3.40
CA ARG A 80 -28.46 4.11 2.22
C ARG A 80 -26.96 4.23 2.46
N GLN A 81 -26.50 5.28 3.08
CA GLN A 81 -25.07 5.48 3.38
C GLN A 81 -24.58 4.46 4.40
N GLY A 82 -25.32 4.27 5.48
CA GLY A 82 -25.02 3.25 6.48
C GLY A 82 -24.98 1.84 5.90
N GLN A 83 -25.86 1.50 4.94
CA GLN A 83 -25.85 0.22 4.24
C GLN A 83 -24.56 0.02 3.43
N VAL A 84 -24.11 1.05 2.69
CA VAL A 84 -22.87 0.98 1.90
C VAL A 84 -21.65 0.87 2.81
N HIS A 85 -21.59 1.65 3.89
CA HIS A 85 -20.48 1.59 4.86
C HIS A 85 -20.42 0.21 5.54
N THR A 86 -21.55 -0.32 5.99
CA THR A 86 -21.63 -1.66 6.61
C THR A 86 -21.20 -2.74 5.63
N LEU A 87 -21.62 -2.65 4.36
CA LEU A 87 -21.22 -3.58 3.32
C LEU A 87 -19.71 -3.55 3.08
N GLY A 88 -19.13 -2.36 2.94
CA GLY A 88 -17.67 -2.21 2.78
C GLY A 88 -16.88 -2.74 3.97
N LYS A 89 -17.37 -2.50 5.20
CA LYS A 89 -16.78 -3.05 6.42
C LYS A 89 -16.80 -4.58 6.42
N LEU A 90 -17.96 -5.21 6.15
CA LEU A 90 -18.08 -6.67 6.08
C LEU A 90 -17.09 -7.26 5.07
N MET A 91 -17.00 -6.69 3.87
CA MET A 91 -16.06 -7.15 2.84
C MET A 91 -14.60 -7.02 3.26
N LEU A 92 -14.25 -5.95 3.98
CA LEU A 92 -12.87 -5.72 4.43
C LEU A 92 -12.43 -6.71 5.51
N PHE A 93 -13.38 -7.23 6.29
CA PHE A 93 -13.14 -8.21 7.35
C PHE A 93 -13.43 -9.67 6.93
N ASP A 94 -13.92 -9.92 5.71
CA ASP A 94 -14.29 -11.25 5.23
C ASP A 94 -13.06 -12.05 4.74
N LYS A 95 -12.70 -13.07 5.50
CA LYS A 95 -11.61 -14.00 5.16
C LYS A 95 -11.93 -14.90 3.97
N HIS A 96 -13.21 -15.13 3.68
CA HIS A 96 -13.64 -15.99 2.56
C HIS A 96 -13.29 -15.40 1.19
N LEU A 97 -12.94 -14.12 1.13
CA LEU A 97 -12.52 -13.45 -0.10
C LEU A 97 -11.07 -13.77 -0.50
N SER A 98 -10.34 -14.62 0.22
CA SER A 98 -9.01 -15.09 -0.16
C SER A 98 -9.02 -16.53 -0.66
N VAL A 99 -7.96 -16.91 -1.40
CA VAL A 99 -7.89 -18.22 -2.09
C VAL A 99 -8.04 -19.41 -1.14
N HIS A 100 -7.45 -19.34 0.06
CA HIS A 100 -7.59 -20.38 1.09
C HIS A 100 -8.59 -20.01 2.19
N GLN A 101 -9.38 -18.95 2.01
CA GLN A 101 -10.40 -18.48 2.96
C GLN A 101 -9.84 -18.23 4.37
N ASN A 102 -8.61 -17.75 4.45
CA ASN A 102 -7.83 -17.59 5.69
C ASN A 102 -7.27 -16.18 5.88
N GLU A 103 -7.57 -15.24 4.95
CA GLU A 103 -7.03 -13.89 4.98
C GLU A 103 -8.05 -12.87 4.49
N ALA A 104 -8.35 -11.89 5.33
CA ALA A 104 -9.10 -10.69 4.99
C ALA A 104 -8.14 -9.51 4.74
N CYS A 105 -8.60 -8.42 4.14
CA CYS A 105 -7.81 -7.18 4.05
C CYS A 105 -7.35 -6.73 5.45
N SER A 106 -8.21 -6.88 6.45
CA SER A 106 -7.94 -6.56 7.85
C SER A 106 -6.83 -7.40 8.49
N PHE A 107 -6.40 -8.52 7.89
CA PHE A 107 -5.23 -9.27 8.38
C PHE A 107 -3.95 -8.40 8.40
N CYS A 108 -3.81 -7.51 7.42
CA CYS A 108 -2.73 -6.54 7.34
C CYS A 108 -3.13 -5.14 7.84
N HIS A 109 -4.44 -4.90 8.06
CA HIS A 109 -5.01 -3.59 8.29
C HIS A 109 -6.08 -3.61 9.41
N THR A 110 -5.66 -3.50 10.69
CA THR A 110 -6.61 -3.44 11.81
C THR A 110 -6.75 -2.03 12.39
N PRO A 111 -7.92 -1.70 12.98
CA PRO A 111 -8.20 -0.37 13.52
C PRO A 111 -7.20 0.10 14.59
N GLU A 112 -6.83 -0.78 15.52
CA GLU A 112 -5.98 -0.43 16.67
C GLU A 112 -4.56 -0.01 16.30
N THR A 113 -4.13 -0.27 15.06
CA THR A 113 -2.81 0.15 14.56
C THR A 113 -2.89 1.26 13.52
N GLY A 114 -4.07 1.89 13.36
CA GLY A 114 -4.31 2.86 12.30
C GLY A 114 -4.38 2.18 10.92
N PHE A 115 -4.97 1.00 10.87
CA PHE A 115 -5.16 0.18 9.68
C PHE A 115 -3.84 -0.10 8.92
N THR A 116 -2.77 -0.42 9.67
CA THR A 116 -1.49 -0.80 9.08
C THR A 116 -0.66 -1.65 10.04
N GLY A 117 -0.19 -2.81 9.59
CA GLY A 117 0.81 -3.63 10.28
C GLY A 117 0.45 -4.06 11.70
N PRO A 118 -0.62 -4.86 11.93
CA PRO A 118 -1.08 -5.23 13.27
C PRO A 118 -0.25 -6.33 13.95
N ILE A 119 0.66 -6.99 13.26
CA ILE A 119 1.45 -8.11 13.78
C ILE A 119 2.81 -7.59 14.23
N GLN A 120 2.99 -7.46 15.54
CA GLN A 120 4.21 -6.88 16.13
C GLN A 120 5.46 -7.66 15.75
N SER A 121 5.42 -8.98 15.85
CA SER A 121 6.56 -9.84 15.50
C SER A 121 7.03 -9.68 14.04
N LEU A 122 6.12 -9.41 13.11
CA LEU A 122 6.49 -9.06 11.74
C LEU A 122 7.06 -7.63 11.66
N ASN A 123 6.45 -6.66 12.35
CA ASN A 123 6.97 -5.29 12.36
C ASN A 123 8.41 -5.23 12.89
N GLU A 124 8.75 -6.05 13.86
CA GLU A 124 10.10 -6.14 14.44
C GLU A 124 11.11 -6.80 13.50
N THR A 125 10.66 -7.73 12.63
CA THR A 125 11.51 -8.61 11.83
C THR A 125 11.36 -8.35 10.33
N THR A 126 10.50 -9.14 9.67
CA THR A 126 10.40 -9.18 8.20
C THR A 126 9.66 -7.99 7.61
N VAL A 127 8.79 -7.35 8.37
CA VAL A 127 7.88 -6.26 7.94
C VAL A 127 6.93 -6.67 6.80
N SER A 128 7.33 -7.61 5.97
CA SER A 128 6.49 -8.24 4.95
C SER A 128 5.44 -9.12 5.61
N TYR A 129 4.22 -9.01 5.15
CA TYR A 129 3.13 -9.87 5.58
C TYR A 129 3.01 -11.06 4.62
N PRO A 130 2.81 -12.28 5.14
CA PRO A 130 2.52 -13.44 4.29
C PRO A 130 1.09 -13.33 3.77
N GLY A 131 0.88 -13.70 2.52
CA GLY A 131 -0.44 -13.76 1.90
C GLY A 131 -1.26 -14.97 2.34
N SER A 132 -2.41 -15.18 1.70
CA SER A 132 -3.27 -16.38 1.90
C SER A 132 -2.47 -17.67 1.64
N VAL A 133 -1.53 -17.65 0.69
CA VAL A 133 -0.47 -18.65 0.57
C VAL A 133 0.68 -18.24 1.50
N ARG A 134 0.71 -18.81 2.70
CA ARG A 134 1.58 -18.37 3.81
C ARG A 134 3.10 -18.39 3.54
N THR A 135 3.51 -18.92 2.41
CA THR A 135 4.92 -18.93 1.96
C THR A 135 5.23 -17.82 0.96
N ARG A 136 4.29 -16.92 0.66
CA ARG A 136 4.46 -15.80 -0.27
C ARG A 136 4.32 -14.49 0.48
N PHE A 137 5.29 -13.59 0.33
CA PHE A 137 5.36 -12.34 1.08
C PHE A 137 5.31 -11.12 0.15
N SER A 138 4.66 -10.06 0.61
CA SER A 138 4.65 -8.77 -0.08
C SER A 138 6.03 -8.10 -0.07
N ASN A 139 6.28 -7.24 -1.05
CA ASN A 139 7.54 -6.50 -1.19
C ASN A 139 7.60 -5.20 -0.38
N ARG A 140 6.52 -4.83 0.29
CA ARG A 140 6.40 -3.58 1.06
C ARG A 140 5.58 -3.81 2.31
N LYS A 141 5.79 -2.91 3.28
CA LYS A 141 4.95 -2.79 4.45
C LYS A 141 3.51 -2.42 4.05
N PRO A 142 2.47 -2.99 4.69
CA PRO A 142 1.09 -2.53 4.52
C PRO A 142 0.98 -1.02 4.78
N GLN A 143 0.43 -0.27 3.81
CA GLN A 143 0.17 1.16 3.95
C GLN A 143 -1.15 1.36 4.69
N SER A 144 -1.25 2.38 5.57
CA SER A 144 -2.54 2.74 6.14
C SER A 144 -3.51 3.20 5.03
N TYR A 145 -4.75 2.77 5.11
CA TYR A 145 -5.80 3.28 4.23
C TYR A 145 -6.67 4.36 4.91
N MET A 146 -6.40 4.69 6.18
CA MET A 146 -7.05 5.85 6.80
C MET A 146 -6.76 7.10 5.97
N TYR A 147 -7.81 7.84 5.68
CA TYR A 147 -7.74 9.05 4.83
C TYR A 147 -7.27 8.80 3.37
N ALA A 148 -7.08 7.55 2.94
CA ALA A 148 -6.71 7.21 1.57
C ALA A 148 -7.76 7.64 0.52
N PRO A 149 -9.08 7.59 0.80
CA PRO A 149 -10.10 8.05 -0.16
C PRO A 149 -10.06 9.55 -0.48
N PHE A 150 -9.30 10.36 0.27
CA PHE A 150 -9.09 11.77 -0.05
C PHE A 150 -8.05 11.98 -1.17
N ALA A 151 -7.33 10.93 -1.58
CA ALA A 151 -6.40 11.03 -2.69
C ALA A 151 -7.13 11.39 -3.99
N PRO A 152 -6.71 12.43 -4.72
CA PRO A 152 -7.30 12.73 -6.01
C PRO A 152 -6.95 11.65 -7.04
N VAL A 153 -7.72 11.59 -8.13
CA VAL A 153 -7.34 10.80 -9.30
C VAL A 153 -5.93 11.22 -9.74
N LEU A 154 -5.08 10.23 -9.99
CA LEU A 154 -3.68 10.46 -10.33
C LEU A 154 -3.56 11.38 -11.54
N HIS A 155 -2.77 12.43 -11.44
CA HIS A 155 -2.49 13.34 -12.54
C HIS A 155 -1.06 13.89 -12.44
N TYR A 156 -0.51 14.28 -13.57
CA TYR A 156 0.76 15.00 -13.61
C TYR A 156 0.50 16.50 -13.53
N ASN A 157 1.08 17.16 -12.56
CA ASN A 157 1.04 18.62 -12.43
C ASN A 157 2.31 19.23 -13.07
N PRO A 158 2.22 19.81 -14.26
CA PRO A 158 3.39 20.33 -14.96
C PRO A 158 4.04 21.54 -14.27
N LEU A 159 3.26 22.31 -13.49
CA LEU A 159 3.80 23.48 -12.77
C LEU A 159 4.69 23.04 -11.59
N GLN A 160 4.33 21.97 -10.90
CA GLN A 160 5.14 21.38 -9.85
C GLN A 160 6.18 20.40 -10.40
N GLY A 161 5.93 19.84 -11.57
CA GLY A 161 6.74 18.81 -12.19
C GLY A 161 6.66 17.47 -11.46
N ASP A 162 5.54 17.19 -10.78
CA ASP A 162 5.28 16.00 -9.99
C ASP A 162 3.92 15.37 -10.30
N PHE A 163 3.80 14.05 -10.03
CA PHE A 163 2.52 13.36 -9.97
C PHE A 163 1.85 13.62 -8.63
N VAL A 164 0.52 13.74 -8.65
CA VAL A 164 -0.32 13.97 -7.47
C VAL A 164 -1.48 13.00 -7.49
N GLY A 165 -1.77 12.35 -6.37
CA GLY A 165 -2.92 11.45 -6.23
C GLY A 165 -2.57 9.98 -6.41
N GLY A 166 -3.61 9.17 -6.68
CA GLY A 166 -3.47 7.72 -6.69
C GLY A 166 -3.25 7.13 -5.30
N ASN A 167 -3.31 5.81 -5.20
CA ASN A 167 -3.03 5.06 -3.97
C ASN A 167 -1.97 3.97 -4.22
N PHE A 168 -1.57 3.24 -3.17
CA PHE A 168 -0.34 2.47 -3.04
C PHE A 168 0.92 3.34 -2.95
N TRP A 169 1.99 2.78 -2.39
CA TRP A 169 3.29 3.44 -2.28
C TRP A 169 3.87 3.93 -3.62
N ASP A 170 3.44 3.35 -4.72
CA ASP A 170 3.87 3.67 -6.09
C ASP A 170 2.79 4.35 -6.95
N MET A 171 1.67 4.76 -6.35
CA MET A 171 0.56 5.48 -6.98
C MET A 171 -0.16 4.71 -8.10
N ARG A 172 0.04 3.38 -8.23
CA ARG A 172 -0.48 2.59 -9.34
C ARG A 172 -2.01 2.44 -9.36
N ALA A 173 -2.68 2.55 -8.21
CA ALA A 173 -4.14 2.67 -8.15
C ALA A 173 -4.50 4.12 -8.50
N SER A 174 -4.61 4.37 -9.80
CA SER A 174 -4.68 5.73 -10.34
C SER A 174 -6.04 6.41 -10.15
N GLY A 175 -7.10 5.64 -10.06
CA GLY A 175 -8.47 6.14 -10.00
C GLY A 175 -9.07 6.46 -11.37
N TYR A 176 -8.39 6.19 -12.47
CA TYR A 176 -8.92 6.57 -13.80
C TYR A 176 -10.20 5.83 -14.17
N ARG A 177 -10.27 4.54 -13.91
CA ARG A 177 -11.39 3.71 -14.34
C ARG A 177 -12.64 3.94 -13.50
N LEU A 178 -12.48 4.00 -12.18
CA LEU A 178 -13.58 4.16 -11.22
C LEU A 178 -13.76 5.61 -10.74
N GLN A 179 -12.92 6.54 -11.19
CA GLN A 179 -12.83 7.91 -10.68
C GLN A 179 -12.61 7.95 -9.15
N ASN A 180 -11.97 6.87 -8.63
CA ASN A 180 -11.77 6.66 -7.21
C ASN A 180 -10.50 5.80 -6.97
N PRO A 181 -9.36 6.40 -6.59
CA PRO A 181 -8.12 5.68 -6.34
C PRO A 181 -8.22 4.62 -5.23
N SER A 182 -9.02 4.87 -4.17
CA SER A 182 -9.19 3.93 -3.07
C SER A 182 -9.98 2.69 -3.51
N ALA A 183 -11.03 2.87 -4.33
CA ALA A 183 -11.77 1.74 -4.88
C ALA A 183 -10.91 0.88 -5.82
N GLU A 184 -10.08 1.49 -6.66
CA GLU A 184 -9.13 0.75 -7.51
C GLU A 184 -8.03 0.08 -6.69
N GLN A 185 -7.60 0.71 -5.59
CA GLN A 185 -6.64 0.11 -4.66
C GLN A 185 -7.23 -1.17 -4.03
N ALA A 186 -8.48 -1.11 -3.54
CA ALA A 186 -9.15 -2.25 -2.91
C ALA A 186 -9.28 -3.47 -3.85
N GLN A 187 -9.26 -3.27 -5.16
CA GLN A 187 -9.28 -4.34 -6.16
C GLN A 187 -7.90 -5.02 -6.38
N GLY A 188 -6.81 -4.45 -5.88
CA GLY A 188 -5.48 -5.05 -6.05
C GLY A 188 -5.28 -6.34 -5.24
N PRO A 189 -5.46 -6.31 -3.90
CA PRO A 189 -5.15 -7.43 -3.00
C PRO A 189 -5.85 -8.77 -3.32
N PRO A 190 -7.15 -8.80 -3.71
CA PRO A 190 -7.83 -10.08 -3.95
C PRO A 190 -7.13 -10.98 -4.97
N THR A 191 -6.59 -10.41 -6.05
CA THR A 191 -5.92 -11.16 -7.12
C THR A 191 -4.41 -11.12 -7.04
N ASN A 192 -3.83 -10.43 -6.05
CA ASN A 192 -2.39 -10.41 -5.87
C ASN A 192 -1.89 -11.76 -5.29
N PRO A 193 -1.01 -12.49 -6.00
CA PRO A 193 -0.53 -13.80 -5.56
C PRO A 193 0.19 -13.82 -4.21
N VAL A 194 0.72 -12.69 -3.76
CA VAL A 194 1.42 -12.55 -2.46
C VAL A 194 0.53 -11.93 -1.37
N GLU A 195 -0.75 -11.73 -1.67
CA GLU A 195 -1.77 -11.25 -0.73
C GLU A 195 -2.93 -12.26 -0.70
N MET A 196 -4.15 -11.92 -1.13
CA MET A 196 -5.32 -12.82 -1.06
C MET A 196 -5.30 -13.94 -2.11
N GLY A 197 -4.58 -13.80 -3.21
CA GLY A 197 -4.13 -14.86 -4.10
C GLY A 197 -5.20 -15.53 -4.98
N LEU A 198 -6.37 -14.94 -5.19
CA LEU A 198 -7.37 -15.47 -6.12
C LEU A 198 -6.85 -15.39 -7.57
N PRO A 199 -7.14 -16.40 -8.42
CA PRO A 199 -6.63 -16.43 -9.78
C PRO A 199 -7.42 -15.54 -10.77
N ASP A 200 -8.62 -15.09 -10.40
CA ASP A 200 -9.56 -14.38 -11.28
C ASP A 200 -10.43 -13.42 -10.44
N PRO A 201 -10.63 -12.16 -10.87
CA PRO A 201 -11.57 -11.24 -10.22
C PRO A 201 -13.00 -11.79 -10.06
N ALA A 202 -13.46 -12.65 -10.98
CA ALA A 202 -14.77 -13.31 -10.87
C ALA A 202 -14.91 -14.18 -9.62
N CYS A 203 -13.79 -14.64 -9.04
CA CYS A 203 -13.82 -15.39 -7.78
C CYS A 203 -14.30 -14.51 -6.61
N VAL A 204 -14.05 -13.21 -6.63
CA VAL A 204 -14.61 -12.28 -5.63
C VAL A 204 -16.13 -12.24 -5.77
N ALA A 205 -16.64 -12.05 -6.98
CA ALA A 205 -18.08 -12.05 -7.24
C ALA A 205 -18.74 -13.39 -6.85
N TYR A 206 -18.07 -14.52 -7.13
CA TYR A 206 -18.51 -15.85 -6.71
C TYR A 206 -18.60 -15.98 -5.19
N ARG A 207 -17.55 -15.57 -4.45
CA ARG A 207 -17.54 -15.58 -2.97
C ARG A 207 -18.62 -14.69 -2.38
N LEU A 208 -18.76 -13.46 -2.88
CA LEU A 208 -19.78 -12.52 -2.45
C LEU A 208 -21.20 -13.04 -2.68
N SER A 209 -21.43 -13.80 -3.76
CA SER A 209 -22.73 -14.43 -4.02
C SER A 209 -23.14 -15.46 -2.98
N GLN A 210 -22.21 -15.94 -2.14
CA GLN A 210 -22.42 -16.91 -1.10
C GLN A 210 -22.24 -16.32 0.31
N ALA A 211 -21.87 -15.05 0.42
CA ALA A 211 -21.63 -14.39 1.69
C ALA A 211 -22.92 -14.23 2.51
N PRO A 212 -22.86 -14.26 3.86
CA PRO A 212 -24.00 -14.04 4.71
C PRO A 212 -24.66 -12.67 4.52
N TYR A 213 -23.91 -11.71 4.02
CA TYR A 213 -24.37 -10.35 3.71
C TYR A 213 -24.74 -10.14 2.23
N ARG A 214 -24.91 -11.20 1.44
CA ARG A 214 -25.34 -11.14 0.02
C ARG A 214 -26.57 -10.26 -0.16
N LYS A 215 -27.58 -10.41 0.72
CA LYS A 215 -28.80 -9.64 0.64
C LYS A 215 -28.57 -8.13 0.83
N LEU A 216 -27.63 -7.76 1.68
CA LEU A 216 -27.22 -6.36 1.83
C LEU A 216 -26.58 -5.84 0.54
N PHE A 217 -25.72 -6.64 -0.10
CA PHE A 217 -25.13 -6.31 -1.39
C PHE A 217 -26.21 -6.06 -2.45
N GLU A 218 -27.16 -6.98 -2.58
CA GLU A 218 -28.29 -6.85 -3.52
C GLU A 218 -29.19 -5.63 -3.20
N THR A 219 -29.35 -5.29 -1.93
CA THR A 219 -30.07 -4.08 -1.51
C THR A 219 -29.32 -2.81 -1.92
N VAL A 220 -27.99 -2.82 -1.82
CA VAL A 220 -27.15 -1.67 -2.18
C VAL A 220 -27.01 -1.52 -3.70
N TRP A 221 -26.80 -2.59 -4.43
CA TRP A 221 -26.40 -2.54 -5.83
C TRP A 221 -27.44 -3.04 -6.83
N GLY A 222 -28.47 -3.73 -6.37
CA GLY A 222 -29.57 -4.25 -7.15
C GLY A 222 -29.73 -5.78 -7.00
N PRO A 223 -30.98 -6.26 -7.12
CA PRO A 223 -31.33 -7.67 -6.87
C PRO A 223 -30.70 -8.64 -7.89
N ASP A 224 -30.33 -8.14 -9.08
CA ASP A 224 -29.78 -8.96 -10.16
C ASP A 224 -28.24 -8.99 -10.17
N SER A 225 -27.58 -8.43 -9.15
CA SER A 225 -26.11 -8.36 -9.07
C SER A 225 -25.44 -9.73 -9.25
N PHE A 226 -26.02 -10.77 -8.69
CA PHE A 226 -25.50 -12.14 -8.75
C PHE A 226 -26.25 -13.06 -9.71
N ASN A 227 -26.98 -12.52 -10.69
CA ASN A 227 -27.58 -13.33 -11.75
C ASN A 227 -26.53 -13.74 -12.79
N ILE A 228 -25.61 -14.62 -12.35
CA ILE A 228 -24.44 -15.13 -13.08
C ILE A 228 -24.53 -16.63 -13.17
N HIS A 229 -24.36 -17.19 -14.37
CA HIS A 229 -24.29 -18.64 -14.56
C HIS A 229 -22.86 -19.10 -14.37
N TRP A 230 -22.58 -19.66 -13.19
CA TRP A 230 -21.25 -20.14 -12.83
C TRP A 230 -20.93 -21.50 -13.48
N PRO A 231 -19.68 -21.68 -14.00
CA PRO A 231 -19.25 -23.01 -14.46
C PRO A 231 -19.17 -23.99 -13.31
N ALA A 232 -19.32 -25.29 -13.59
CA ALA A 232 -19.37 -26.35 -12.57
C ALA A 232 -18.06 -26.46 -11.75
N ASP A 233 -16.96 -26.00 -12.27
CA ASP A 233 -15.63 -26.05 -11.64
C ASP A 233 -15.21 -24.73 -10.97
N VAL A 234 -16.09 -23.74 -10.86
CA VAL A 234 -15.76 -22.41 -10.31
C VAL A 234 -15.14 -22.49 -8.91
N GLU A 235 -15.65 -23.33 -8.02
CA GLU A 235 -15.07 -23.49 -6.67
C GLU A 235 -13.64 -24.02 -6.74
N LYS A 236 -13.38 -25.02 -7.59
CA LYS A 236 -12.03 -25.55 -7.81
C LYS A 236 -11.08 -24.47 -8.34
N VAL A 237 -11.52 -23.66 -9.30
CA VAL A 237 -10.74 -22.55 -9.83
C VAL A 237 -10.44 -21.55 -8.71
N CYS A 238 -11.46 -21.11 -7.97
CA CYS A 238 -11.32 -20.09 -6.94
C CYS A 238 -10.61 -20.54 -5.66
N THR A 239 -10.29 -21.84 -5.52
CA THR A 239 -9.41 -22.40 -4.47
C THR A 239 -8.00 -22.73 -4.98
N THR A 240 -7.71 -22.45 -6.25
CA THR A 240 -6.38 -22.61 -6.85
C THR A 240 -5.62 -21.30 -6.78
N PRO A 241 -4.49 -21.19 -6.05
CA PRO A 241 -3.76 -19.95 -5.95
C PRO A 241 -3.27 -19.39 -7.29
N GLY A 242 -3.48 -18.07 -7.50
CA GLY A 242 -2.86 -17.31 -8.58
C GLY A 242 -1.33 -17.24 -8.48
N PRO A 243 -0.64 -16.68 -9.50
CA PRO A 243 -1.25 -16.11 -10.71
C PRO A 243 -1.83 -17.20 -11.63
N PRO A 244 -2.78 -16.86 -12.48
CA PRO A 244 -3.30 -17.77 -13.48
C PRO A 244 -2.22 -18.12 -14.53
N ALA A 245 -2.43 -19.18 -15.27
CA ALA A 245 -1.53 -19.58 -16.36
C ALA A 245 -1.50 -18.50 -17.46
N ALA A 246 -0.33 -18.30 -18.08
CA ALA A 246 -0.14 -17.23 -19.08
C ALA A 246 -1.09 -17.35 -20.30
N ASN A 247 -1.53 -18.58 -20.62
CA ASN A 247 -2.48 -18.86 -21.71
C ASN A 247 -3.94 -18.85 -21.26
N ASP A 248 -4.23 -18.65 -19.98
CA ASP A 248 -5.58 -18.60 -19.41
C ASP A 248 -5.64 -17.59 -18.26
N GLN A 249 -5.70 -16.30 -18.62
CA GLN A 249 -5.65 -15.19 -17.66
C GLN A 249 -6.95 -14.99 -16.87
N LEU A 250 -8.06 -15.56 -17.35
CA LEU A 250 -9.38 -15.49 -16.72
C LEU A 250 -9.97 -16.90 -16.58
N PRO A 251 -9.42 -17.74 -15.68
CA PRO A 251 -9.71 -19.16 -15.63
C PRO A 251 -11.14 -19.52 -15.19
N VAL A 252 -11.91 -18.57 -14.69
CA VAL A 252 -13.36 -18.74 -14.52
C VAL A 252 -14.03 -18.46 -15.86
N HIS A 253 -14.30 -19.53 -16.65
CA HIS A 253 -14.83 -19.41 -17.99
C HIS A 253 -16.32 -19.04 -18.00
N LEU A 254 -16.61 -17.76 -18.08
CA LEU A 254 -17.95 -17.18 -18.12
C LEU A 254 -18.36 -16.79 -19.55
N SER A 255 -19.67 -16.78 -19.80
CA SER A 255 -20.19 -16.09 -20.98
C SER A 255 -19.81 -14.60 -20.95
N PRO A 256 -19.73 -13.91 -22.10
CA PRO A 256 -19.44 -12.47 -22.09
C PRO A 256 -20.38 -11.65 -21.22
N ALA A 257 -21.67 -12.02 -21.18
CA ALA A 257 -22.66 -11.34 -20.36
C ALA A 257 -22.46 -11.59 -18.87
N ASP A 258 -22.12 -12.83 -18.49
CA ASP A 258 -21.84 -13.18 -17.09
C ASP A 258 -20.49 -12.60 -16.64
N ARG A 259 -19.48 -12.55 -17.52
CA ARG A 259 -18.22 -11.87 -17.25
C ARG A 259 -18.44 -10.40 -16.95
N THR A 260 -19.19 -9.68 -17.78
CA THR A 260 -19.52 -8.27 -17.55
C THR A 260 -20.21 -8.05 -16.19
N ARG A 261 -21.11 -8.98 -15.78
CA ARG A 261 -21.73 -8.88 -14.44
C ARG A 261 -20.73 -9.13 -13.31
N ALA A 262 -19.87 -10.14 -13.44
CA ALA A 262 -18.84 -10.44 -12.46
C ALA A 262 -17.87 -9.26 -12.29
N ASP A 263 -17.43 -8.65 -13.39
CA ASP A 263 -16.57 -7.48 -13.38
C ASP A 263 -17.27 -6.28 -12.72
N HIS A 264 -18.57 -6.10 -12.97
CA HIS A 264 -19.35 -5.04 -12.33
C HIS A 264 -19.50 -5.27 -10.81
N VAL A 265 -19.72 -6.52 -10.36
CA VAL A 265 -19.70 -6.86 -8.93
C VAL A 265 -18.33 -6.56 -8.31
N TYR A 266 -17.24 -6.82 -9.04
CA TYR A 266 -15.90 -6.50 -8.55
C TYR A 266 -15.65 -4.99 -8.44
N ASP A 267 -16.23 -4.19 -9.33
CA ASP A 267 -16.20 -2.73 -9.21
C ASP A 267 -16.98 -2.24 -7.99
N GLN A 268 -18.16 -2.80 -7.77
CA GLN A 268 -19.01 -2.51 -6.61
C GLN A 268 -18.34 -2.92 -5.28
N PHE A 269 -17.58 -4.02 -5.26
CA PHE A 269 -16.73 -4.41 -4.14
C PHE A 269 -15.74 -3.30 -3.79
N GLY A 270 -14.95 -2.82 -4.75
CA GLY A 270 -13.99 -1.73 -4.51
C GLY A 270 -14.66 -0.44 -4.03
N LEU A 271 -15.77 -0.05 -4.67
CA LEU A 271 -16.53 1.15 -4.31
C LEU A 271 -17.11 1.09 -2.89
N ALA A 272 -17.61 -0.08 -2.45
CA ALA A 272 -18.14 -0.23 -1.09
C ALA A 272 -17.03 -0.17 -0.02
N ILE A 273 -15.87 -0.79 -0.27
CA ILE A 273 -14.71 -0.68 0.62
C ILE A 273 -14.24 0.77 0.72
N SER A 274 -14.08 1.46 -0.41
CA SER A 274 -13.71 2.88 -0.41
C SER A 274 -14.71 3.74 0.36
N ALA A 275 -15.99 3.47 0.27
CA ALA A 275 -17.02 4.18 1.03
C ALA A 275 -16.87 3.95 2.55
N TYR A 276 -16.57 2.74 2.99
CA TYR A 276 -16.26 2.46 4.39
C TYR A 276 -14.99 3.18 4.85
N GLU A 277 -13.93 3.15 4.06
CA GLU A 277 -12.68 3.88 4.36
C GLU A 277 -12.90 5.40 4.50
N PHE A 278 -13.85 5.96 3.75
CA PHE A 278 -14.24 7.37 3.84
C PHE A 278 -15.14 7.67 5.04
N SER A 279 -15.71 6.65 5.69
CA SER A 279 -16.65 6.84 6.80
C SER A 279 -16.00 7.47 8.02
N PRO A 280 -16.81 8.09 8.92
CA PRO A 280 -16.32 8.62 10.20
C PRO A 280 -15.74 7.57 11.13
N GLU A 281 -15.95 6.27 10.87
CA GLU A 281 -15.31 5.18 11.63
C GLU A 281 -13.83 5.06 11.28
N VAL A 282 -13.46 5.30 10.02
CA VAL A 282 -12.08 5.14 9.53
C VAL A 282 -11.35 6.47 9.39
N SER A 283 -12.07 7.53 9.00
CA SER A 283 -11.50 8.87 8.76
C SER A 283 -12.22 9.94 9.59
N PRO A 284 -12.12 9.91 10.94
CA PRO A 284 -13.02 10.66 11.84
C PRO A 284 -12.62 12.12 12.10
N PHE A 285 -11.37 12.55 11.85
CA PHE A 285 -10.85 13.87 12.23
C PHE A 285 -11.07 14.22 13.71
N THR A 286 -10.65 13.33 14.60
CA THR A 286 -10.85 13.41 16.05
C THR A 286 -9.56 13.37 16.86
N SER A 287 -8.46 13.78 16.26
CA SER A 287 -7.16 13.84 16.93
C SER A 287 -7.05 15.07 17.85
N LYS A 288 -6.06 15.08 18.74
CA LYS A 288 -5.77 16.27 19.56
C LYS A 288 -5.55 17.51 18.69
N TYR A 289 -4.84 17.35 17.56
CA TYR A 289 -4.62 18.42 16.60
C TYR A 289 -5.96 19.06 16.18
N ASP A 290 -6.96 18.25 15.82
CA ASP A 290 -8.27 18.75 15.37
C ASP A 290 -8.99 19.54 16.47
N TYR A 291 -8.93 19.06 17.71
CA TYR A 291 -9.53 19.79 18.84
C TYR A 291 -8.79 21.10 19.15
N VAL A 292 -7.47 21.15 18.99
CA VAL A 292 -6.70 22.38 19.14
C VAL A 292 -7.05 23.38 18.05
N GLN A 293 -7.14 22.93 16.77
CA GLN A 293 -7.56 23.82 15.66
C GLN A 293 -8.99 24.32 15.84
N ALA A 294 -9.86 23.52 16.43
CA ALA A 294 -11.23 23.93 16.77
C ALA A 294 -11.33 24.83 18.03
N GLY A 295 -10.20 25.18 18.67
CA GLY A 295 -10.17 25.99 19.91
C GLY A 295 -10.73 25.28 21.14
N LYS A 296 -10.83 23.95 21.11
CA LYS A 296 -11.41 23.13 22.19
C LYS A 296 -10.35 22.53 23.12
N ASP A 297 -9.07 22.62 22.76
CA ASP A 297 -7.93 22.18 23.56
C ASP A 297 -6.67 23.00 23.21
N GLN A 298 -5.54 22.69 23.84
CA GLN A 298 -4.27 23.36 23.61
C GLN A 298 -3.15 22.34 23.52
N PHE A 299 -2.14 22.65 22.71
CA PHE A 299 -0.89 21.91 22.73
C PHE A 299 -0.13 22.15 24.04
N THR A 300 0.53 21.12 24.55
CA THR A 300 1.58 21.29 25.55
C THR A 300 2.73 22.14 24.97
N PRO A 301 3.61 22.72 25.78
CA PRO A 301 4.76 23.46 25.27
C PRO A 301 5.63 22.65 24.30
N GLN A 302 5.84 21.35 24.54
CA GLN A 302 6.62 20.47 23.68
C GLN A 302 5.91 20.18 22.36
N GLU A 303 4.61 19.88 22.37
CA GLU A 303 3.80 19.67 21.16
C GLU A 303 3.73 20.93 20.31
N LYS A 304 3.61 22.10 20.96
CA LYS A 304 3.62 23.41 20.27
C LYS A 304 4.95 23.67 19.58
N LEU A 305 6.06 23.44 20.28
CA LEU A 305 7.39 23.54 19.68
C LEU A 305 7.51 22.60 18.48
N GLY A 306 7.05 21.35 18.63
CA GLY A 306 7.05 20.37 17.53
C GLY A 306 6.23 20.84 16.32
N TYR A 307 5.06 21.45 16.53
CA TYR A 307 4.26 22.01 15.46
C TYR A 307 4.93 23.20 14.75
N GLU A 308 5.56 24.10 15.52
CA GLU A 308 6.31 25.22 14.96
C GLU A 308 7.51 24.74 14.14
N LEU A 309 8.22 23.71 14.61
CA LEU A 309 9.31 23.07 13.87
C LEU A 309 8.81 22.38 12.60
N PHE A 310 7.70 21.66 12.68
CA PHE A 310 7.07 20.96 11.55
C PHE A 310 6.77 21.91 10.39
N ARG A 311 6.23 23.10 10.67
CA ARG A 311 5.93 24.14 9.68
C ARG A 311 7.14 24.97 9.27
N GLY A 312 8.17 25.03 10.10
CA GLY A 312 9.33 25.89 9.92
C GLY A 312 10.62 25.12 9.66
N LYS A 313 11.52 25.09 10.66
CA LYS A 313 12.89 24.58 10.55
C LYS A 313 13.00 23.15 10.02
N ALA A 314 12.08 22.26 10.40
CA ALA A 314 12.08 20.86 9.97
C ALA A 314 11.47 20.64 8.57
N ARG A 315 10.78 21.64 7.98
CA ARG A 315 10.26 21.64 6.61
C ARG A 315 9.28 20.50 6.29
N CYS A 316 8.70 19.86 7.29
CA CYS A 316 7.80 18.70 7.09
C CYS A 316 6.54 19.11 6.30
N ASN A 317 6.03 20.33 6.56
CA ASN A 317 4.82 20.86 5.92
C ASN A 317 4.99 21.14 4.41
N GLU A 318 6.20 21.06 3.86
CA GLU A 318 6.39 21.19 2.41
C GLU A 318 5.81 20.01 1.61
N CYS A 319 5.72 18.83 2.25
CA CYS A 319 5.14 17.62 1.68
C CYS A 319 3.92 17.15 2.50
N HIS A 320 4.00 17.23 3.83
CA HIS A 320 2.93 16.81 4.74
C HIS A 320 2.08 18.01 5.15
N ARG A 321 1.30 18.53 4.22
CA ARG A 321 0.50 19.74 4.41
C ARG A 321 -0.57 19.54 5.47
N ASP A 322 -0.63 20.48 6.41
CA ASP A 322 -1.64 20.53 7.48
C ASP A 322 -2.94 21.24 7.09
N GLY A 323 -3.17 21.39 5.78
CA GLY A 323 -4.32 22.08 5.22
C GLY A 323 -4.16 23.60 5.18
N GLY A 324 -5.06 24.25 4.43
CA GLY A 324 -5.27 25.68 4.35
C GLY A 324 -6.69 26.05 4.77
N PRO A 325 -7.11 27.31 4.65
CA PRO A 325 -8.48 27.70 4.92
C PRO A 325 -9.47 26.93 4.03
N GLY A 326 -10.30 26.07 4.63
CA GLY A 326 -11.28 25.25 3.93
C GLY A 326 -10.74 23.94 3.37
N GLU A 327 -9.50 23.58 3.66
CA GLU A 327 -8.91 22.29 3.31
C GLU A 327 -8.80 21.38 4.55
N GLU A 328 -9.09 20.10 4.37
CA GLU A 328 -8.91 19.12 5.44
C GLU A 328 -7.42 18.91 5.74
N PRO A 329 -7.03 18.82 7.03
CA PRO A 329 -5.63 18.63 7.44
C PRO A 329 -5.20 17.17 7.24
N LEU A 330 -4.92 16.79 6.01
CA LEU A 330 -4.58 15.41 5.64
C LEU A 330 -3.11 15.04 5.92
N PHE A 331 -2.24 16.02 6.17
CA PHE A 331 -0.81 15.80 6.38
C PHE A 331 -0.13 15.01 5.26
N THR A 332 -0.55 15.28 4.04
CA THR A 332 0.03 14.81 2.78
C THR A 332 -0.31 15.79 1.66
N ASP A 333 0.52 15.88 0.64
CA ASP A 333 0.24 16.55 -0.62
C ASP A 333 -0.02 15.55 -1.76
N PHE A 334 -0.06 14.24 -1.42
CA PHE A 334 -0.22 13.13 -2.36
C PHE A 334 0.81 13.10 -3.50
N THR A 335 1.96 13.75 -3.36
CA THR A 335 3.09 13.66 -4.29
C THR A 335 3.98 12.46 -3.97
N ALA A 336 5.13 12.35 -4.61
CA ALA A 336 6.10 11.29 -4.34
C ALA A 336 7.53 11.82 -4.20
N SER A 337 8.31 11.23 -3.29
CA SER A 337 9.68 11.63 -3.03
C SER A 337 10.58 10.42 -2.76
N ASN A 338 11.84 10.49 -3.19
CA ASN A 338 12.86 9.55 -2.75
C ASN A 338 13.60 10.12 -1.54
N LEU A 339 13.28 9.58 -0.37
CA LEU A 339 13.90 10.00 0.90
C LEU A 339 15.28 9.37 1.13
N GLY A 340 15.71 8.45 0.27
CA GLY A 340 16.97 7.73 0.46
C GLY A 340 16.94 6.73 1.61
N VAL A 341 15.79 6.13 1.88
CA VAL A 341 15.64 5.11 2.91
C VAL A 341 16.60 3.95 2.64
N PRO A 342 17.39 3.50 3.64
CA PRO A 342 18.24 2.34 3.49
C PRO A 342 17.42 1.07 3.18
N ARG A 343 18.05 0.12 2.50
CA ARG A 343 17.49 -1.21 2.30
C ARG A 343 17.21 -1.87 3.66
N ASN A 344 16.05 -2.48 3.81
CA ASN A 344 15.75 -3.30 4.98
C ASN A 344 16.09 -4.78 4.67
N PRO A 345 17.21 -5.29 5.19
CA PRO A 345 17.62 -6.67 4.93
C PRO A 345 16.68 -7.72 5.55
N GLY A 346 15.83 -7.31 6.50
CA GLY A 346 14.83 -8.19 7.10
C GLY A 346 13.62 -8.47 6.19
N LEU A 347 13.48 -7.76 5.06
CA LEU A 347 12.35 -7.94 4.16
C LEU A 347 12.39 -9.34 3.51
N GLN A 348 11.43 -10.20 3.84
CA GLN A 348 11.38 -11.60 3.37
C GLN A 348 11.36 -11.71 1.84
N PHE A 349 10.74 -10.77 1.16
CA PHE A 349 10.65 -10.69 -0.30
C PHE A 349 12.01 -10.83 -1.02
N PHE A 350 13.12 -10.38 -0.42
CA PHE A 350 14.46 -10.52 -1.01
C PHE A 350 14.95 -11.96 -1.10
N TYR A 351 14.33 -12.87 -0.38
CA TYR A 351 14.72 -14.28 -0.30
C TYR A 351 13.80 -15.21 -1.09
N GLU A 352 12.78 -14.67 -1.79
CA GLU A 352 11.77 -15.41 -2.52
C GLU A 352 12.05 -15.51 -4.03
N GLY A 353 13.33 -15.66 -4.39
CA GLY A 353 13.77 -15.83 -5.78
C GLY A 353 13.56 -17.23 -6.35
N GLN A 354 13.33 -18.24 -5.48
CA GLN A 354 13.08 -19.61 -5.91
C GLN A 354 11.57 -19.87 -6.05
N PRO A 355 11.17 -20.70 -7.03
CA PRO A 355 9.76 -21.05 -7.19
C PRO A 355 9.27 -21.87 -5.99
N ASP A 356 8.04 -21.59 -5.59
CA ASP A 356 7.31 -22.38 -4.62
C ASP A 356 6.87 -23.74 -5.21
N GLN A 357 6.15 -24.55 -4.42
CA GLN A 357 5.66 -25.88 -4.85
C GLN A 357 4.72 -25.83 -6.08
N ARG A 358 4.22 -24.65 -6.45
CA ARG A 358 3.37 -24.41 -7.62
C ARG A 358 4.13 -23.77 -8.80
N GLY A 359 5.44 -23.57 -8.65
CA GLY A 359 6.29 -22.96 -9.68
C GLY A 359 6.24 -21.44 -9.73
N TYR A 360 5.64 -20.77 -8.74
CA TYR A 360 5.59 -19.31 -8.66
C TYR A 360 6.72 -18.75 -7.79
N SER A 361 7.46 -17.77 -8.31
CA SER A 361 8.45 -17.00 -7.56
C SER A 361 7.95 -15.57 -7.37
N PRO A 362 7.71 -15.11 -6.14
CA PRO A 362 7.31 -13.73 -5.86
C PRO A 362 8.35 -12.71 -6.35
N ASN A 363 9.62 -13.03 -6.27
CA ASN A 363 10.72 -12.12 -6.61
C ASN A 363 11.82 -12.81 -7.42
N LEU A 364 11.70 -12.81 -8.74
CA LEU A 364 12.72 -13.37 -9.63
C LEU A 364 14.09 -12.67 -9.54
N ALA A 365 14.14 -11.43 -9.10
CA ALA A 365 15.40 -10.71 -8.89
C ALA A 365 16.08 -11.07 -7.57
N GLY A 366 15.38 -11.74 -6.64
CA GLY A 366 15.90 -12.13 -5.34
C GLY A 366 16.57 -10.98 -4.61
N ALA A 367 17.76 -11.21 -4.07
CA ALA A 367 18.54 -10.20 -3.38
C ALA A 367 18.96 -8.99 -4.25
N ALA A 368 18.89 -9.09 -5.57
CA ALA A 368 19.18 -7.96 -6.47
C ALA A 368 17.99 -7.01 -6.69
N TYR A 369 16.82 -7.35 -6.17
CA TYR A 369 15.66 -6.47 -6.25
C TYR A 369 15.94 -5.11 -5.61
N VAL A 370 15.49 -4.04 -6.28
CA VAL A 370 15.52 -2.66 -5.78
C VAL A 370 14.16 -2.03 -6.06
N ASP A 371 13.53 -1.47 -5.04
CA ASP A 371 12.24 -0.82 -5.21
C ASP A 371 12.39 0.50 -5.99
N LYS A 372 11.82 0.54 -7.20
CA LYS A 372 11.83 1.71 -8.07
C LYS A 372 10.60 2.60 -7.93
N GLY A 373 9.69 2.29 -6.99
CA GLY A 373 8.53 3.10 -6.67
C GLY A 373 7.70 3.51 -7.88
N VAL A 374 7.31 4.77 -7.94
CA VAL A 374 6.49 5.35 -9.02
C VAL A 374 7.13 5.14 -10.40
N GLY A 375 8.46 5.17 -10.49
CA GLY A 375 9.14 4.91 -11.77
C GLY A 375 8.93 3.50 -12.31
N SER A 376 8.75 2.47 -11.44
CA SER A 376 8.35 1.14 -11.90
C SER A 376 6.94 1.15 -12.48
N PHE A 377 5.99 1.73 -11.76
CA PHE A 377 4.61 1.82 -12.23
C PHE A 377 4.52 2.53 -13.60
N LEU A 378 5.15 3.68 -13.75
CA LEU A 378 5.12 4.42 -15.01
C LEU A 378 5.66 3.60 -16.20
N ARG A 379 6.60 2.66 -15.97
CA ARG A 379 7.09 1.76 -17.04
C ARG A 379 6.06 0.71 -17.43
N THR A 380 5.20 0.27 -16.51
CA THR A 380 4.16 -0.74 -16.83
C THR A 380 3.09 -0.18 -17.77
N LEU A 381 2.89 1.13 -17.82
CA LEU A 381 1.94 1.77 -18.74
C LEU A 381 2.24 1.49 -20.22
N GLN A 382 3.47 1.07 -20.53
CA GLN A 382 3.86 0.71 -21.92
C GLN A 382 3.31 -0.65 -22.36
N SER A 383 3.08 -1.56 -21.42
CA SER A 383 2.60 -2.92 -21.73
C SER A 383 1.09 -3.04 -21.71
N ASP A 384 0.39 -2.06 -21.15
CA ASP A 384 -1.06 -2.11 -20.96
C ASP A 384 -1.77 -1.30 -22.05
N SER A 385 -2.07 -1.98 -23.17
CA SER A 385 -2.64 -1.38 -24.37
C SER A 385 -4.08 -0.91 -24.24
N GLY A 386 -4.68 -0.87 -23.04
CA GLY A 386 -6.13 -0.69 -22.93
C GLY A 386 -6.71 0.23 -21.89
N GLN A 387 -6.11 0.47 -20.74
CA GLN A 387 -6.87 1.08 -19.63
C GLN A 387 -6.26 2.32 -18.97
N LEU A 388 -4.99 2.60 -19.11
CA LEU A 388 -4.31 3.65 -18.35
C LEU A 388 -3.52 4.64 -19.21
N ASN A 389 -3.82 4.76 -20.48
CA ASN A 389 -3.08 5.71 -21.29
C ASN A 389 -3.85 7.02 -21.56
N PRO A 390 -3.94 7.91 -20.58
CA PRO A 390 -4.23 9.28 -20.94
C PRO A 390 -3.06 9.89 -21.71
N ASP A 391 -1.79 9.42 -21.47
CA ASP A 391 -0.62 9.99 -22.12
C ASP A 391 0.57 9.02 -22.16
N SER A 392 0.94 8.56 -23.35
CA SER A 392 2.22 7.87 -23.60
C SER A 392 3.44 8.69 -23.10
N GLU A 393 3.27 9.97 -22.86
CA GLU A 393 4.27 10.87 -22.31
C GLU A 393 4.67 10.52 -20.86
N TRP A 394 3.77 9.94 -20.06
CA TRP A 394 4.09 9.55 -18.67
C TRP A 394 5.19 8.51 -18.59
N ILE A 395 5.28 7.60 -19.55
CA ILE A 395 6.35 6.61 -19.66
C ILE A 395 7.72 7.28 -19.73
N LYS A 396 7.81 8.40 -20.45
CA LYS A 396 9.05 9.19 -20.58
C LYS A 396 9.49 9.80 -19.26
N LEU A 397 8.57 9.98 -18.32
CA LEU A 397 8.85 10.50 -16.98
C LEU A 397 9.37 9.43 -16.03
N ALA A 398 9.24 8.14 -16.32
CA ALA A 398 9.65 7.04 -15.44
C ALA A 398 11.08 7.18 -14.87
N PRO A 399 12.11 7.60 -15.62
CA PRO A 399 13.44 7.82 -15.04
C PRO A 399 13.47 8.92 -13.99
N LYS A 400 12.69 10.00 -14.17
CA LYS A 400 12.59 11.12 -13.21
C LYS A 400 11.90 10.72 -11.91
N PHE A 401 11.05 9.69 -11.96
CA PHE A 401 10.28 9.20 -10.82
C PHE A 401 10.81 7.88 -10.25
N ALA A 402 11.93 7.37 -10.76
CA ALA A 402 12.57 6.18 -10.21
C ALA A 402 12.92 6.36 -8.73
N ALA A 403 12.59 5.37 -7.90
CA ALA A 403 12.76 5.33 -6.45
C ALA A 403 11.94 6.37 -5.66
N LYS A 404 11.05 7.13 -6.28
CA LYS A 404 10.10 7.98 -5.55
C LYS A 404 8.96 7.12 -5.01
N ILE A 405 8.59 7.38 -3.76
CA ILE A 405 7.53 6.72 -3.01
C ILE A 405 6.51 7.78 -2.61
N GLN A 406 5.22 7.45 -2.70
CA GLN A 406 4.13 8.36 -2.33
C GLN A 406 4.33 8.92 -0.92
N VAL A 407 4.04 10.21 -0.76
CA VAL A 407 3.98 10.89 0.54
C VAL A 407 2.71 10.46 1.26
N PRO A 408 2.78 9.61 2.32
CA PRO A 408 1.60 9.16 3.02
C PRO A 408 1.05 10.25 3.94
N THR A 409 -0.22 10.13 4.32
CA THR A 409 -0.76 10.88 5.46
C THR A 409 0.06 10.61 6.73
N LEU A 410 0.22 11.62 7.59
CA LEU A 410 0.75 11.43 8.94
C LEU A 410 -0.35 11.27 10.00
N ARG A 411 -1.62 11.35 9.60
CA ARG A 411 -2.71 11.06 10.52
C ARG A 411 -2.57 9.62 11.01
N ASN A 412 -2.76 9.42 12.31
CA ASN A 412 -2.63 8.12 12.96
C ASN A 412 -1.23 7.46 12.85
N VAL A 413 -0.21 8.24 12.50
CA VAL A 413 1.16 7.71 12.33
C VAL A 413 1.69 7.02 13.59
N ASP A 414 1.26 7.46 14.78
CA ASP A 414 1.62 6.84 16.08
C ASP A 414 0.53 5.91 16.65
N MET A 415 -0.64 5.74 15.97
CA MET A 415 -1.71 4.89 16.50
C MET A 415 -1.25 3.46 16.71
N ARG A 416 -1.40 2.95 17.93
CA ARG A 416 -0.95 1.61 18.36
C ARG A 416 -1.79 1.12 19.54
N PRO A 417 -1.98 -0.20 19.73
CA PRO A 417 -2.82 -0.74 20.79
C PRO A 417 -2.22 -0.51 22.19
N THR A 418 -0.91 -0.48 22.30
CA THR A 418 -0.19 -0.21 23.56
C THR A 418 1.07 0.64 23.30
N PRO A 419 1.57 1.38 24.28
CA PRO A 419 2.81 2.15 24.13
C PRO A 419 4.04 1.31 23.78
N SER A 420 4.07 0.04 24.17
CA SER A 420 5.16 -0.90 23.88
C SER A 420 5.06 -1.56 22.50
N PHE A 421 3.93 -1.40 21.80
CA PHE A 421 3.76 -1.99 20.49
C PHE A 421 4.73 -1.38 19.47
N VAL A 422 5.52 -2.21 18.80
CA VAL A 422 6.48 -1.77 17.79
C VAL A 422 5.77 -1.60 16.45
N LYS A 423 5.80 -0.38 15.92
CA LYS A 423 5.39 -0.08 14.54
C LYS A 423 6.61 -0.05 13.63
N ALA A 424 6.43 -0.43 12.39
CA ALA A 424 7.42 -0.22 11.34
C ALA A 424 7.04 1.00 10.50
N TYR A 425 8.02 1.78 10.08
CA TYR A 425 7.84 3.01 9.31
C TYR A 425 8.54 2.94 7.96
N MET A 426 8.12 3.77 7.01
CA MET A 426 8.46 3.79 5.59
C MET A 426 7.90 2.58 4.82
N HIS A 427 8.02 2.60 3.50
CA HIS A 427 7.51 1.56 2.60
C HIS A 427 8.14 0.17 2.83
N ASN A 428 9.39 0.15 3.25
CA ASN A 428 10.14 -1.07 3.54
C ASN A 428 10.29 -1.38 5.03
N GLY A 429 9.68 -0.57 5.92
CA GLY A 429 9.68 -0.78 7.36
C GLY A 429 11.05 -0.76 8.04
N TYR A 430 12.02 -0.05 7.47
CA TYR A 430 13.38 0.04 8.01
C TYR A 430 13.43 0.63 9.42
N PHE A 431 12.63 1.66 9.71
CA PHE A 431 12.57 2.31 11.03
C PHE A 431 11.53 1.66 11.94
N LYS A 432 11.80 1.65 13.26
CA LYS A 432 10.93 1.04 14.27
C LYS A 432 10.38 2.06 15.28
N SER A 433 10.77 3.32 15.16
CA SER A 433 10.26 4.41 15.99
C SER A 433 10.19 5.72 15.20
N LEU A 434 9.32 6.64 15.64
CA LEU A 434 9.27 8.00 15.08
C LEU A 434 10.55 8.77 15.36
N LYS A 435 11.22 8.50 16.49
CA LYS A 435 12.52 9.12 16.81
C LYS A 435 13.59 8.74 15.79
N GLU A 436 13.68 7.46 15.40
CA GLU A 436 14.59 7.03 14.32
C GLU A 436 14.29 7.74 12.99
N VAL A 437 13.02 7.96 12.68
CA VAL A 437 12.62 8.69 11.46
C VAL A 437 13.07 10.15 11.55
N MET A 438 12.83 10.83 12.68
CA MET A 438 13.25 12.23 12.85
C MET A 438 14.76 12.36 12.80
N HIS A 439 15.50 11.47 13.45
CA HIS A 439 16.95 11.43 13.43
C HIS A 439 17.51 11.22 12.01
N PHE A 440 16.88 10.31 11.23
CA PHE A 440 17.23 10.11 9.82
C PHE A 440 17.00 11.37 8.98
N TYR A 441 15.86 12.03 9.12
CA TYR A 441 15.55 13.26 8.40
C TYR A 441 16.53 14.39 8.76
N ASN A 442 16.93 14.45 10.02
CA ASN A 442 17.89 15.44 10.52
C ASN A 442 19.30 15.18 10.01
N THR A 443 19.76 13.92 9.94
CA THR A 443 21.19 13.59 9.89
C THR A 443 21.62 12.71 8.72
N ARG A 444 20.74 12.26 7.84
CA ARG A 444 21.04 11.33 6.73
C ARG A 444 22.27 11.74 5.90
N ASP A 445 22.44 13.05 5.64
CA ASP A 445 23.51 13.59 4.80
C ASP A 445 24.67 14.19 5.62
N VAL A 446 24.59 14.13 6.94
CA VAL A 446 25.60 14.64 7.88
C VAL A 446 26.43 13.51 8.48
N LEU A 447 25.76 12.46 8.94
CA LEU A 447 26.44 11.31 9.54
C LEU A 447 27.15 10.46 8.48
N PRO A 448 28.25 9.78 8.85
CA PRO A 448 28.99 8.91 7.93
C PRO A 448 28.14 7.72 7.46
N LYS A 449 28.59 7.08 6.39
CA LYS A 449 27.97 5.84 5.95
C LYS A 449 28.43 4.67 6.83
N CYS A 450 27.48 3.87 7.35
CA CYS A 450 27.79 2.67 8.09
C CYS A 450 28.56 1.65 7.25
N LYS A 451 29.48 0.94 7.89
CA LYS A 451 29.98 -0.33 7.36
C LYS A 451 28.96 -1.44 7.65
N PRO A 452 28.94 -2.52 6.87
CA PRO A 452 28.09 -3.67 7.17
C PRO A 452 28.31 -4.19 8.61
N GLY A 453 27.21 -4.29 9.39
CA GLY A 453 27.26 -4.74 10.78
C GLY A 453 27.76 -3.70 11.80
N ASP A 454 27.81 -2.43 11.42
CA ASP A 454 28.20 -1.34 12.32
C ASP A 454 27.16 -1.17 13.45
N SER A 455 27.61 -1.23 14.69
CA SER A 455 26.74 -1.04 15.86
C SER A 455 26.23 0.38 16.02
N GLY A 456 26.78 1.34 15.29
CA GLY A 456 26.33 2.73 15.25
C GLY A 456 25.20 2.99 14.26
N GLU A 457 24.73 1.97 13.55
CA GLU A 457 23.62 2.10 12.60
C GLU A 457 22.38 2.69 13.29
N LYS A 458 21.76 3.68 12.64
CA LYS A 458 20.62 4.48 13.14
C LYS A 458 20.95 5.47 14.28
N ILE A 459 22.19 5.51 14.75
CA ILE A 459 22.61 6.38 15.85
C ILE A 459 23.72 7.35 15.41
N THR A 460 24.83 6.81 14.91
CA THR A 460 26.01 7.57 14.53
C THR A 460 26.40 7.42 13.06
N CYS A 461 25.71 6.57 12.35
CA CYS A 461 25.88 6.37 10.91
C CYS A 461 24.60 5.86 10.23
N TRP A 462 24.50 6.08 8.93
CA TRP A 462 23.41 5.56 8.08
C TRP A 462 23.95 4.65 6.98
N PRO A 463 23.35 3.50 6.68
CA PRO A 463 23.64 2.75 5.48
C PRO A 463 23.41 3.60 4.21
N ALA A 464 23.96 3.15 3.09
CA ALA A 464 23.64 3.78 1.81
C ALA A 464 22.12 3.69 1.51
N PRO A 465 21.54 4.66 0.82
CA PRO A 465 20.18 4.54 0.28
C PRO A 465 20.03 3.25 -0.53
N GLU A 466 18.88 2.58 -0.46
CA GLU A 466 18.58 1.44 -1.34
C GLU A 466 18.70 1.84 -2.82
N ASP A 467 18.21 3.02 -3.16
CA ASP A 467 18.41 3.66 -4.45
C ASP A 467 18.68 5.14 -4.27
N SER A 468 19.79 5.61 -4.80
CA SER A 468 20.19 7.03 -4.75
C SER A 468 19.68 7.86 -5.93
N THR A 469 18.94 7.25 -6.88
CA THR A 469 18.37 7.94 -8.03
C THR A 469 17.31 8.93 -7.58
N ASN A 470 17.36 10.18 -8.05
CA ASN A 470 16.40 11.24 -7.69
C ASN A 470 16.29 11.54 -6.18
N LEU A 471 17.36 11.32 -5.42
CA LEU A 471 17.39 11.53 -3.97
C LEU A 471 17.02 12.97 -3.60
N ASN A 472 16.07 13.13 -2.69
CA ASN A 472 15.69 14.41 -2.12
C ASN A 472 16.75 14.89 -1.12
N LYS A 473 17.54 15.87 -1.52
CA LYS A 473 18.58 16.53 -0.70
C LYS A 473 18.17 17.93 -0.22
N ARG A 474 17.01 18.42 -0.67
CA ARG A 474 16.58 19.78 -0.39
C ARG A 474 15.80 19.89 0.93
N GLN A 475 14.95 18.92 1.21
CA GLN A 475 13.95 19.03 2.29
C GLN A 475 14.32 18.24 3.55
N LEU A 476 15.31 17.36 3.48
CA LEU A 476 15.77 16.54 4.59
C LEU A 476 17.24 16.16 4.47
N GLY A 477 17.80 15.54 5.50
CA GLY A 477 19.17 15.03 5.53
C GLY A 477 20.16 15.90 6.30
N ASN A 478 19.85 17.19 6.48
CA ASN A 478 20.64 18.13 7.27
C ASN A 478 19.76 19.28 7.79
N LEU A 479 18.89 18.96 8.76
CA LEU A 479 17.92 19.93 9.30
C LEU A 479 18.49 20.74 10.46
N LYS A 480 19.64 20.33 11.01
CA LYS A 480 20.31 20.99 12.16
C LYS A 480 19.42 21.06 13.40
N LEU A 481 18.58 20.05 13.63
CA LEU A 481 17.77 19.94 14.82
C LEU A 481 18.63 19.46 15.99
N THR A 482 18.29 19.93 17.19
CA THR A 482 18.79 19.34 18.43
C THR A 482 18.00 18.07 18.77
N ASP A 483 18.47 17.27 19.73
CA ASP A 483 17.75 16.07 20.16
C ASP A 483 16.39 16.41 20.79
N GLU A 484 16.29 17.52 21.53
CA GLU A 484 15.04 18.04 22.10
C GLU A 484 14.07 18.52 21.01
N GLU A 485 14.57 19.08 19.91
CA GLU A 485 13.75 19.48 18.77
C GLU A 485 13.21 18.25 18.00
N GLU A 486 14.01 17.18 17.87
CA GLU A 486 13.53 15.90 17.33
C GLU A 486 12.44 15.30 18.22
N ASP A 487 12.60 15.33 19.55
CA ASP A 487 11.60 14.87 20.52
C ASP A 487 10.32 15.71 20.48
N ALA A 488 10.44 17.01 20.28
CA ALA A 488 9.27 17.89 20.10
C ALA A 488 8.48 17.55 18.85
N LEU A 489 9.16 17.27 17.73
CA LEU A 489 8.51 16.79 16.51
C LEU A 489 7.77 15.47 16.73
N VAL A 490 8.38 14.51 17.44
CA VAL A 490 7.71 13.25 17.81
C VAL A 490 6.49 13.52 18.68
N ALA A 491 6.58 14.43 19.67
CA ALA A 491 5.44 14.81 20.50
C ALA A 491 4.29 15.39 19.66
N PHE A 492 4.60 16.26 18.70
CA PHE A 492 3.60 16.79 17.78
C PHE A 492 2.96 15.68 16.92
N LEU A 493 3.74 14.79 16.31
CA LEU A 493 3.21 13.71 15.47
C LEU A 493 2.24 12.79 16.24
N LYS A 494 2.44 12.59 17.54
CA LYS A 494 1.51 11.84 18.39
C LYS A 494 0.15 12.52 18.54
N THR A 495 0.09 13.85 18.41
CA THR A 495 -1.18 14.61 18.47
C THR A 495 -2.09 14.36 17.27
N LEU A 496 -1.59 13.69 16.21
CA LEU A 496 -2.34 13.37 14.99
C LEU A 496 -3.12 12.05 15.10
N THR A 497 -3.15 11.42 16.28
CA THR A 497 -3.86 10.16 16.52
C THR A 497 -5.32 10.44 16.86
N ASP A 498 -6.23 9.83 16.09
CA ASP A 498 -7.67 9.96 16.25
C ASP A 498 -8.20 9.27 17.53
N GLY A 499 -9.43 9.60 17.90
CA GLY A 499 -10.06 9.08 19.11
C GLY A 499 -9.61 9.82 20.37
N TYR A 500 -8.98 10.99 20.23
CA TYR A 500 -8.57 11.82 21.37
C TYR A 500 -9.79 12.29 22.18
N LYS A 501 -9.64 12.27 23.50
CA LYS A 501 -10.66 12.76 24.44
C LYS A 501 -10.13 14.01 25.15
N VAL A 502 -10.80 15.13 24.93
CA VAL A 502 -10.46 16.39 25.63
C VAL A 502 -10.57 16.16 27.13
N PRO A 503 -9.54 16.45 27.92
CA PRO A 503 -9.59 16.34 29.38
C PRO A 503 -10.70 17.22 29.92
N ARG A 504 -11.56 16.67 30.79
CA ARG A 504 -12.57 17.49 31.47
C ARG A 504 -11.84 18.47 32.42
N PRO A 505 -12.27 19.75 32.46
CA PRO A 505 -11.74 20.66 33.47
C PRO A 505 -11.90 20.02 34.86
N GLN A 506 -10.82 19.91 35.60
CA GLN A 506 -10.93 19.52 37.02
C GLN A 506 -11.73 20.62 37.71
N THR A 507 -12.92 20.30 38.15
CA THR A 507 -13.64 21.17 39.09
C THR A 507 -12.80 21.25 40.37
N VAL A 508 -12.06 22.35 40.51
CA VAL A 508 -11.41 22.67 41.77
C VAL A 508 -12.52 22.75 42.80
N LYS A 509 -12.56 21.77 43.71
CA LYS A 509 -13.45 21.79 44.89
C LYS A 509 -12.95 22.77 45.92
#